data_ad217f30eace9bf681675f34409728d0
#
_entry.id   ad217f30eace9bf681675f34409728d0
#
_cell.length_a   1.000
_cell.length_b   1.000
_cell.length_c   1.000
_cell.angle_alpha   90.00
_cell.angle_beta   90.00
_cell.angle_gamma   90.00
#
_symmetry.space_group_name_H-M   'P 1'
#
loop_
_entity.id
_entity.type
_entity.pdbx_description
1 polymer ?
#
loop_
_entity_poly.entity_id
_entity_poly.type
_entity_poly.pdbx_seq_one_letter_code
_entity_poly.pdbx_strand_id
1 'polypeptide(L)'
;MKKLFYMGLEPYEGRYTLQLQEWSERAFKKRNIDYVIVPGTTIDNTKSIQVGQVLDAHGRSYFAMSQMMNLVQMMRNGEVTGNDVIFFEDMFQPGMESLPYIMDQIPIGDRPQVWIRCLAQTVDPDDFVHVWGMSKWMSLYEEMCNEFVTGVLASNEEMVANMKIANWKAPIYNISGLAFDKQEVQERVSRMTFASRKRRVVFTARFDQEKQPDFYMDIAEQLSKSKGVEFAILQGGPLRSNNPKYIKRARDLEAQGVLKIYENLKKNEYYNIVNDSRVLFNCALQDWTSNTVSEADALGANVLFPAYRSFPEIFANDYTRMYVPWSKEDAINKLGPLLDAPHKDMGKISNWTSSTIDRYIDIMQGNGEEWNRDSNRYRDKVAEEKY
;
A
#
# COMPACT_ATOMS: atom_id res chain seq x y z
N MET A 1 -10.18 -25.78 -12.46
CA MET A 1 -9.64 -24.49 -11.99
C MET A 1 -8.43 -24.83 -11.13
N LYS A 2 -7.33 -24.10 -11.26
CA LYS A 2 -6.13 -24.32 -10.46
C LYS A 2 -6.43 -23.99 -9.00
N LYS A 3 -5.97 -24.82 -8.08
CA LYS A 3 -6.09 -24.52 -6.64
C LYS A 3 -5.08 -23.46 -6.26
N LEU A 4 -5.49 -22.50 -5.45
CA LEU A 4 -4.67 -21.38 -5.01
C LEU A 4 -4.18 -21.60 -3.57
N PHE A 5 -2.88 -21.68 -3.38
CA PHE A 5 -2.23 -21.65 -2.08
C PHE A 5 -1.81 -20.21 -1.77
N TYR A 6 -2.58 -19.55 -0.92
CA TYR A 6 -2.40 -18.14 -0.59
C TYR A 6 -1.45 -17.97 0.59
N MET A 7 -0.33 -17.34 0.32
CA MET A 7 0.72 -16.99 1.28
C MET A 7 0.53 -15.54 1.69
N GLY A 8 -0.40 -15.29 2.61
CA GLY A 8 -0.74 -13.96 3.09
C GLY A 8 0.32 -13.36 4.01
N LEU A 9 0.17 -12.07 4.29
CA LEU A 9 0.97 -11.37 5.29
C LEU A 9 0.44 -11.67 6.70
N GLU A 10 1.25 -11.38 7.72
CA GLU A 10 0.84 -11.55 9.11
C GLU A 10 -0.43 -10.70 9.43
N PRO A 11 -1.56 -11.35 9.80
CA PRO A 11 -2.85 -10.69 9.91
C PRO A 11 -3.05 -10.06 11.30
N TYR A 12 -2.39 -8.95 11.57
CA TYR A 12 -2.53 -8.24 12.85
C TYR A 12 -3.70 -7.26 12.85
N GLU A 13 -4.46 -7.23 13.94
CA GLU A 13 -5.51 -6.24 14.15
C GLU A 13 -4.96 -4.81 14.03
N GLY A 14 -5.69 -3.96 13.33
CA GLY A 14 -5.29 -2.56 13.09
C GLY A 14 -4.33 -2.34 11.93
N ARG A 15 -3.76 -3.40 11.34
CA ARG A 15 -2.94 -3.30 10.13
C ARG A 15 -3.76 -3.60 8.87
N TYR A 16 -3.33 -3.02 7.77
CA TYR A 16 -3.90 -3.31 6.45
C TYR A 16 -3.81 -4.80 6.08
N THR A 17 -2.82 -5.52 6.61
CA THR A 17 -2.58 -6.92 6.29
C THR A 17 -3.76 -7.83 6.67
N LEU A 18 -4.41 -7.59 7.80
CA LEU A 18 -5.64 -8.31 8.17
C LEU A 18 -6.78 -8.02 7.18
N GLN A 19 -7.03 -6.74 6.89
CA GLN A 19 -8.06 -6.33 5.93
C GLN A 19 -7.80 -6.94 4.55
N LEU A 20 -6.55 -6.94 4.09
CA LEU A 20 -6.15 -7.51 2.80
C LEU A 20 -6.48 -9.01 2.72
N GLN A 21 -6.18 -9.76 3.78
CA GLN A 21 -6.53 -11.18 3.82
C GLN A 21 -8.04 -11.39 3.78
N GLU A 22 -8.81 -10.67 4.61
CA GLU A 22 -10.27 -10.78 4.66
C GLU A 22 -10.93 -10.41 3.32
N TRP A 23 -10.43 -9.37 2.65
CA TRP A 23 -10.92 -8.96 1.34
C TRP A 23 -10.58 -9.98 0.25
N SER A 24 -9.37 -10.53 0.28
CA SER A 24 -8.94 -11.58 -0.64
C SER A 24 -9.79 -12.84 -0.48
N GLU A 25 -10.01 -13.30 0.75
CA GLU A 25 -10.86 -14.46 1.02
C GLU A 25 -12.31 -14.26 0.54
N ARG A 26 -12.89 -13.07 0.76
CA ARG A 26 -14.24 -12.76 0.25
C ARG A 26 -14.31 -12.83 -1.26
N ALA A 27 -13.28 -12.31 -1.95
CA ALA A 27 -13.22 -12.36 -3.41
C ALA A 27 -13.05 -13.80 -3.92
N PHE A 28 -12.18 -14.60 -3.27
CA PHE A 28 -12.01 -16.02 -3.62
C PHE A 28 -13.32 -16.78 -3.50
N LYS A 29 -14.05 -16.62 -2.38
CA LYS A 29 -15.37 -17.23 -2.16
C LYS A 29 -16.39 -16.79 -3.20
N LYS A 30 -16.47 -15.48 -3.48
CA LYS A 30 -17.39 -14.91 -4.47
C LYS A 30 -17.17 -15.47 -5.87
N ARG A 31 -15.92 -15.77 -6.22
CA ARG A 31 -15.52 -16.30 -7.53
C ARG A 31 -15.46 -17.82 -7.57
N ASN A 32 -15.83 -18.52 -6.51
CA ASN A 32 -15.73 -19.98 -6.38
C ASN A 32 -14.30 -20.48 -6.69
N ILE A 33 -13.29 -19.77 -6.23
CA ILE A 33 -11.89 -20.23 -6.31
C ILE A 33 -11.69 -21.34 -5.29
N ASP A 34 -11.09 -22.44 -5.69
CA ASP A 34 -10.57 -23.43 -4.75
C ASP A 34 -9.27 -22.89 -4.16
N TYR A 35 -9.24 -22.60 -2.87
CA TYR A 35 -8.10 -21.99 -2.22
C TYR A 35 -7.80 -22.55 -0.84
N VAL A 36 -6.55 -22.42 -0.45
CA VAL A 36 -6.04 -22.70 0.90
C VAL A 36 -5.28 -21.48 1.39
N ILE A 37 -5.67 -20.92 2.53
CA ILE A 37 -4.81 -19.99 3.26
C ILE A 37 -3.76 -20.83 3.97
N VAL A 38 -2.52 -20.72 3.53
CA VAL A 38 -1.42 -21.43 4.20
C VAL A 38 -1.17 -20.77 5.56
N PRO A 39 -1.36 -21.49 6.68
CA PRO A 39 -1.28 -20.86 7.98
C PRO A 39 0.17 -20.53 8.37
N GLY A 40 0.37 -19.35 8.97
CA GLY A 40 1.58 -18.98 9.68
C GLY A 40 1.29 -18.83 11.18
N THR A 41 2.33 -18.93 11.99
CA THR A 41 2.24 -18.75 13.45
C THR A 41 2.66 -17.34 13.81
N THR A 42 1.78 -16.59 14.47
CA THR A 42 2.12 -15.28 15.00
C THR A 42 2.87 -15.41 16.34
N ILE A 43 3.85 -14.55 16.54
CA ILE A 43 4.45 -14.42 17.89
C ILE A 43 3.47 -13.59 18.71
N ASP A 44 2.98 -14.17 19.80
CA ASP A 44 2.11 -13.46 20.74
C ASP A 44 2.96 -12.50 21.60
N ASN A 45 3.37 -11.40 21.00
CA ASN A 45 4.10 -10.34 21.67
C ASN A 45 3.54 -8.99 21.28
N THR A 46 2.44 -8.64 21.95
CA THR A 46 1.76 -7.34 21.79
C THR A 46 2.67 -6.13 22.03
N LYS A 47 3.86 -6.31 22.60
CA LYS A 47 4.83 -5.23 22.85
C LYS A 47 5.73 -4.95 21.64
N SER A 48 5.92 -5.90 20.74
CA SER A 48 6.78 -5.74 19.56
C SER A 48 6.03 -5.26 18.31
N ILE A 49 4.72 -5.50 18.26
CA ILE A 49 3.89 -5.08 17.12
C ILE A 49 3.45 -3.64 17.35
N GLN A 50 4.15 -2.72 16.72
CA GLN A 50 3.82 -1.31 16.81
C GLN A 50 3.25 -0.86 15.47
N VAL A 51 1.97 -0.48 15.49
CA VAL A 51 1.34 0.18 14.35
C VAL A 51 2.19 1.42 13.98
N GLY A 52 2.55 1.54 12.70
CA GLY A 52 3.45 2.61 12.22
C GLY A 52 4.92 2.21 12.10
N GLN A 53 5.33 1.04 12.56
CA GLN A 53 6.61 0.45 12.16
C GLN A 53 6.44 -0.36 10.87
N VAL A 54 7.39 -0.22 9.94
CA VAL A 54 7.31 -0.90 8.64
C VAL A 54 7.43 -2.40 8.82
N LEU A 55 8.35 -2.84 9.64
CA LEU A 55 8.62 -4.25 9.86
C LEU A 55 8.87 -4.51 11.35
N ASP A 56 8.10 -5.43 11.92
CA ASP A 56 8.59 -6.24 13.02
C ASP A 56 9.39 -7.39 12.42
N ALA A 57 10.70 -7.23 12.32
CA ALA A 57 11.55 -8.20 11.63
C ALA A 57 11.46 -9.60 12.25
N HIS A 58 11.29 -9.71 13.56
CA HIS A 58 11.17 -11.01 14.24
C HIS A 58 9.78 -11.63 14.01
N GLY A 59 8.72 -10.85 14.23
CA GLY A 59 7.34 -11.34 14.06
C GLY A 59 7.05 -11.73 12.62
N ARG A 60 7.46 -10.87 11.67
CA ARG A 60 7.32 -11.18 10.24
C ARG A 60 8.11 -12.42 9.83
N SER A 61 9.38 -12.52 10.24
CA SER A 61 10.18 -13.67 9.89
C SER A 61 9.62 -14.96 10.49
N TYR A 62 9.21 -14.94 11.75
CA TYR A 62 8.62 -16.09 12.41
C TYR A 62 7.33 -16.56 11.73
N PHE A 63 6.42 -15.61 11.43
CA PHE A 63 5.18 -15.90 10.71
C PHE A 63 5.49 -16.49 9.33
N ALA A 64 6.30 -15.80 8.53
CA ALA A 64 6.62 -16.20 7.17
C ALA A 64 7.34 -17.56 7.10
N MET A 65 8.32 -17.78 7.96
CA MET A 65 9.05 -19.07 7.99
C MET A 65 8.13 -20.22 8.43
N SER A 66 7.26 -20.01 9.43
CA SER A 66 6.30 -21.05 9.84
C SER A 66 5.29 -21.35 8.73
N GLN A 67 4.86 -20.35 7.98
CA GLN A 67 4.01 -20.50 6.82
C GLN A 67 4.72 -21.30 5.70
N MET A 68 5.99 -21.00 5.45
CA MET A 68 6.80 -21.77 4.50
C MET A 68 6.98 -23.23 4.92
N MET A 69 7.19 -23.50 6.21
CA MET A 69 7.26 -24.88 6.73
C MET A 69 5.96 -25.65 6.42
N ASN A 70 4.80 -25.01 6.63
CA ASN A 70 3.52 -25.63 6.31
C ASN A 70 3.36 -25.87 4.80
N LEU A 71 3.74 -24.90 3.95
CA LEU A 71 3.71 -25.08 2.51
C LEU A 71 4.59 -26.26 2.07
N VAL A 72 5.82 -26.34 2.57
CA VAL A 72 6.75 -27.46 2.26
C VAL A 72 6.17 -28.80 2.71
N GLN A 73 5.49 -28.85 3.86
CA GLN A 73 4.80 -30.05 4.31
C GLN A 73 3.65 -30.44 3.37
N MET A 74 2.85 -29.47 2.89
CA MET A 74 1.77 -29.68 1.93
C MET A 74 2.34 -30.19 0.58
N MET A 75 3.45 -29.62 0.11
CA MET A 75 4.15 -30.12 -1.09
C MET A 75 4.60 -31.57 -0.92
N ARG A 76 5.20 -31.91 0.22
CA ARG A 76 5.64 -33.27 0.52
C ARG A 76 4.48 -34.28 0.59
N ASN A 77 3.33 -33.85 1.06
CA ASN A 77 2.12 -34.68 1.14
C ASN A 77 1.43 -34.84 -0.22
N GLY A 78 1.87 -34.14 -1.28
CA GLY A 78 1.22 -34.16 -2.59
C GLY A 78 -0.07 -33.31 -2.66
N GLU A 79 -0.28 -32.44 -1.69
CA GLU A 79 -1.43 -31.52 -1.66
C GLU A 79 -1.26 -30.35 -2.66
N VAL A 80 -0.01 -30.00 -2.98
CA VAL A 80 0.38 -29.02 -3.99
C VAL A 80 0.91 -29.76 -5.20
N THR A 81 0.34 -29.53 -6.37
CA THR A 81 0.67 -30.20 -7.62
C THR A 81 1.08 -29.20 -8.70
N GLY A 82 1.59 -29.67 -9.84
CA GLY A 82 1.95 -28.84 -10.99
C GLY A 82 0.79 -28.07 -11.62
N ASN A 83 -0.45 -28.43 -11.27
CA ASN A 83 -1.64 -27.72 -11.74
C ASN A 83 -2.03 -26.54 -10.83
N ASP A 84 -1.35 -26.34 -9.70
CA ASP A 84 -1.73 -25.40 -8.68
C ASP A 84 -0.92 -24.09 -8.76
N VAL A 85 -1.39 -23.10 -8.01
CA VAL A 85 -0.80 -21.79 -7.91
C VAL A 85 -0.41 -21.52 -6.47
N ILE A 86 0.84 -21.14 -6.24
CA ILE A 86 1.31 -20.60 -4.97
C ILE A 86 1.44 -19.08 -5.15
N PHE A 87 0.71 -18.30 -4.37
CA PHE A 87 0.72 -16.85 -4.46
C PHE A 87 1.19 -16.20 -3.18
N PHE A 88 2.29 -15.47 -3.25
CA PHE A 88 2.85 -14.68 -2.17
C PHE A 88 2.37 -13.24 -2.26
N GLU A 89 1.67 -12.78 -1.23
CA GLU A 89 1.15 -11.42 -1.14
C GLU A 89 2.24 -10.35 -0.97
N ASP A 90 3.45 -10.77 -0.66
CA ASP A 90 4.64 -9.93 -0.68
C ASP A 90 5.83 -10.71 -1.21
N MET A 91 6.61 -10.10 -2.06
CA MET A 91 7.86 -10.66 -2.58
C MET A 91 8.84 -11.01 -1.45
N PHE A 92 8.90 -10.17 -0.40
CA PHE A 92 9.77 -10.42 0.75
C PHE A 92 9.14 -11.36 1.76
N GLN A 93 9.14 -12.64 1.42
CA GLN A 93 8.65 -13.72 2.26
C GLN A 93 9.84 -14.54 2.80
N PRO A 94 10.32 -14.31 4.04
CA PRO A 94 11.35 -15.13 4.64
C PRO A 94 11.03 -16.62 4.57
N GLY A 95 11.99 -17.43 4.14
CA GLY A 95 11.80 -18.85 3.88
C GLY A 95 11.49 -19.20 2.43
N MET A 96 11.04 -18.24 1.59
CA MET A 96 10.76 -18.47 0.17
C MET A 96 12.02 -18.87 -0.60
N GLU A 97 13.20 -18.52 -0.12
CA GLU A 97 14.50 -18.90 -0.66
C GLU A 97 14.72 -20.42 -0.71
N SER A 98 13.91 -21.21 0.01
CA SER A 98 13.94 -22.67 -0.09
C SER A 98 13.23 -23.22 -1.34
N LEU A 99 12.33 -22.43 -1.95
CA LEU A 99 11.54 -22.90 -3.11
C LEU A 99 12.37 -23.25 -4.34
N PRO A 100 13.37 -22.45 -4.78
CA PRO A 100 14.20 -22.82 -5.92
C PRO A 100 14.83 -24.21 -5.75
N TYR A 101 15.36 -24.51 -4.55
CA TYR A 101 15.94 -25.82 -4.26
C TYR A 101 14.91 -26.95 -4.38
N ILE A 102 13.68 -26.75 -3.89
CA ILE A 102 12.61 -27.75 -3.98
C ILE A 102 12.13 -27.89 -5.44
N MET A 103 11.94 -26.77 -6.14
CA MET A 103 11.46 -26.76 -7.53
C MET A 103 12.43 -27.44 -8.47
N ASP A 104 13.74 -27.32 -8.24
CA ASP A 104 14.76 -27.99 -9.06
C ASP A 104 14.74 -29.51 -8.93
N GLN A 105 14.12 -30.06 -7.90
CA GLN A 105 13.92 -31.50 -7.74
C GLN A 105 12.63 -32.01 -8.43
N ILE A 106 11.78 -31.09 -8.92
CA ILE A 106 10.51 -31.40 -9.59
C ILE A 106 10.70 -31.21 -11.09
N PRO A 107 10.27 -32.18 -11.93
CA PRO A 107 10.27 -32.00 -13.40
C PRO A 107 9.53 -30.72 -13.78
N ILE A 108 10.02 -29.99 -14.77
CA ILE A 108 9.50 -28.68 -15.16
C ILE A 108 7.98 -28.69 -15.43
N GLY A 109 7.47 -29.76 -16.05
CA GLY A 109 6.04 -29.92 -16.34
C GLY A 109 5.15 -30.17 -15.12
N ASP A 110 5.76 -30.56 -13.99
CA ASP A 110 5.05 -30.90 -12.74
C ASP A 110 5.21 -29.82 -11.67
N ARG A 111 5.88 -28.70 -11.98
CA ARG A 111 6.09 -27.60 -11.04
C ARG A 111 4.82 -26.77 -10.88
N PRO A 112 4.38 -26.44 -9.65
CA PRO A 112 3.32 -25.46 -9.43
C PRO A 112 3.77 -24.08 -9.92
N GLN A 113 2.80 -23.22 -10.26
CA GLN A 113 3.08 -21.84 -10.59
C GLN A 113 3.38 -21.05 -9.31
N VAL A 114 4.38 -20.20 -9.35
CA VAL A 114 4.73 -19.31 -8.24
C VAL A 114 4.52 -17.87 -8.67
N TRP A 115 3.63 -17.18 -8.00
CA TRP A 115 3.32 -15.78 -8.22
C TRP A 115 3.68 -14.95 -7.00
N ILE A 116 4.22 -13.78 -7.23
CA ILE A 116 4.59 -12.84 -6.17
C ILE A 116 3.98 -11.47 -6.42
N ARG A 117 3.68 -10.76 -5.36
CA ARG A 117 3.33 -9.36 -5.42
C ARG A 117 4.54 -8.50 -5.03
N CYS A 118 4.85 -7.51 -5.83
CA CYS A 118 5.86 -6.52 -5.51
C CYS A 118 5.23 -5.40 -4.67
N LEU A 119 5.69 -5.22 -3.44
CA LEU A 119 5.26 -4.14 -2.54
C LEU A 119 6.38 -3.15 -2.22
N ALA A 120 7.63 -3.50 -2.52
CA ALA A 120 8.81 -2.68 -2.34
C ALA A 120 9.85 -3.04 -3.40
N GLN A 121 10.76 -2.12 -3.72
CA GLN A 121 11.76 -2.29 -4.77
C GLN A 121 13.11 -1.73 -4.36
N THR A 122 14.17 -2.48 -4.61
CA THR A 122 15.55 -2.05 -4.30
C THR A 122 16.09 -1.00 -5.26
N VAL A 123 15.54 -0.92 -6.46
CA VAL A 123 15.94 0.06 -7.49
C VAL A 123 15.41 1.47 -7.22
N ASP A 124 14.40 1.60 -6.36
CA ASP A 124 13.80 2.89 -6.02
C ASP A 124 14.58 3.56 -4.86
N PRO A 125 15.25 4.70 -5.09
CA PRO A 125 16.05 5.38 -4.06
C PRO A 125 15.20 5.98 -2.93
N ASP A 126 13.92 6.21 -3.16
CA ASP A 126 12.99 6.75 -2.17
C ASP A 126 12.21 5.64 -1.43
N ASP A 127 12.37 4.37 -1.83
CA ASP A 127 11.78 3.24 -1.11
C ASP A 127 12.45 3.06 0.26
N PHE A 128 11.64 2.66 1.27
CA PHE A 128 12.17 2.40 2.61
C PHE A 128 13.31 1.35 2.59
N VAL A 129 13.29 0.43 1.66
CA VAL A 129 14.34 -0.56 1.44
C VAL A 129 15.69 0.13 1.22
N HIS A 130 15.70 1.18 0.42
CA HIS A 130 16.89 1.95 0.12
C HIS A 130 17.27 2.88 1.28
N VAL A 131 16.29 3.63 1.77
CA VAL A 131 16.47 4.60 2.87
C VAL A 131 16.99 3.93 4.15
N TRP A 132 16.60 2.68 4.41
CA TRP A 132 17.03 1.92 5.59
C TRP A 132 18.31 1.09 5.35
N GLY A 133 18.93 1.21 4.18
CA GLY A 133 20.18 0.53 3.85
C GLY A 133 20.04 -0.98 3.61
N MET A 134 18.83 -1.44 3.30
CA MET A 134 18.57 -2.87 3.05
C MET A 134 18.77 -3.27 1.58
N SER A 135 18.90 -2.32 0.66
CA SER A 135 18.92 -2.55 -0.79
C SER A 135 19.96 -3.58 -1.25
N LYS A 136 21.12 -3.61 -0.58
CA LYS A 136 22.21 -4.50 -0.99
C LYS A 136 21.86 -5.99 -0.88
N TRP A 137 21.26 -6.42 0.22
CA TRP A 137 20.88 -7.82 0.41
C TRP A 137 19.55 -8.14 -0.23
N MET A 138 18.63 -7.16 -0.26
CA MET A 138 17.32 -7.33 -0.89
C MET A 138 17.41 -7.43 -2.40
N SER A 139 18.39 -6.77 -3.07
CA SER A 139 18.59 -6.95 -4.50
C SER A 139 18.97 -8.39 -4.88
N LEU A 140 19.75 -9.07 -4.04
CA LEU A 140 20.07 -10.48 -4.24
C LEU A 140 18.82 -11.37 -4.10
N TYR A 141 17.92 -10.98 -3.20
CA TYR A 141 16.65 -11.67 -3.03
C TYR A 141 15.72 -11.45 -4.23
N GLU A 142 15.67 -10.23 -4.76
CA GLU A 142 14.94 -9.91 -6.01
C GLU A 142 15.49 -10.71 -7.20
N GLU A 143 16.82 -10.79 -7.33
CA GLU A 143 17.46 -11.61 -8.37
C GLU A 143 17.06 -13.08 -8.26
N MET A 144 17.08 -13.65 -7.06
CA MET A 144 16.63 -15.02 -6.83
C MET A 144 15.17 -15.19 -7.26
N CYS A 145 14.27 -14.31 -6.86
CA CYS A 145 12.86 -14.37 -7.25
C CYS A 145 12.70 -14.34 -8.76
N ASN A 146 13.43 -13.44 -9.44
CA ASN A 146 13.40 -13.27 -10.88
C ASN A 146 13.73 -14.56 -11.68
N GLU A 147 14.50 -15.47 -11.10
CA GLU A 147 14.92 -16.71 -11.78
C GLU A 147 13.88 -17.84 -11.70
N PHE A 148 12.96 -17.83 -10.73
CA PHE A 148 12.07 -18.98 -10.55
C PHE A 148 10.57 -18.67 -10.55
N VAL A 149 10.16 -17.40 -10.38
CA VAL A 149 8.73 -17.08 -10.34
C VAL A 149 8.07 -17.15 -11.72
N THR A 150 6.82 -17.57 -11.74
CA THR A 150 6.00 -17.61 -12.96
C THR A 150 5.62 -16.21 -13.42
N GLY A 151 5.40 -15.28 -12.47
CA GLY A 151 5.10 -13.90 -12.78
C GLY A 151 5.01 -13.03 -11.54
N VAL A 152 5.02 -11.72 -11.78
CA VAL A 152 5.02 -10.68 -10.76
C VAL A 152 3.83 -9.75 -10.94
N LEU A 153 3.16 -9.43 -9.85
CA LEU A 153 2.07 -8.46 -9.80
C LEU A 153 2.60 -7.12 -9.26
N ALA A 154 2.51 -6.08 -10.06
CA ALA A 154 2.91 -4.71 -9.71
C ALA A 154 1.68 -3.81 -9.58
N SER A 155 1.70 -2.84 -8.67
CA SER A 155 0.53 -2.02 -8.37
C SER A 155 0.31 -0.87 -9.36
N ASN A 156 1.32 -0.50 -10.14
CA ASN A 156 1.25 0.62 -11.09
C ASN A 156 2.36 0.52 -12.16
N GLU A 157 2.28 1.39 -13.18
CA GLU A 157 3.23 1.44 -14.30
C GLU A 157 4.65 1.82 -13.86
N GLU A 158 4.79 2.67 -12.85
CA GLU A 158 6.11 3.05 -12.36
C GLU A 158 6.85 1.85 -11.74
N MET A 159 6.14 1.04 -10.92
CA MET A 159 6.72 -0.20 -10.40
C MET A 159 7.16 -1.14 -11.52
N VAL A 160 6.32 -1.29 -12.55
CA VAL A 160 6.67 -2.10 -13.72
C VAL A 160 7.91 -1.55 -14.42
N ALA A 161 7.96 -0.23 -14.65
CA ALA A 161 9.11 0.42 -15.29
C ALA A 161 10.41 0.21 -14.47
N ASN A 162 10.32 0.36 -13.15
CA ASN A 162 11.45 0.12 -12.25
C ASN A 162 11.94 -1.33 -12.31
N MET A 163 11.02 -2.30 -12.34
CA MET A 163 11.40 -3.71 -12.48
C MET A 163 12.07 -3.99 -13.84
N LYS A 164 11.60 -3.37 -14.92
CA LYS A 164 12.26 -3.49 -16.23
C LYS A 164 13.65 -2.84 -16.23
N ILE A 165 13.82 -1.70 -15.56
CA ILE A 165 15.14 -1.07 -15.35
C ILE A 165 16.05 -1.99 -14.54
N ALA A 166 15.53 -2.66 -13.52
CA ALA A 166 16.24 -3.66 -12.71
C ALA A 166 16.45 -5.01 -13.45
N ASN A 167 16.14 -5.07 -14.73
CA ASN A 167 16.34 -6.24 -15.59
C ASN A 167 15.56 -7.50 -15.17
N TRP A 168 14.34 -7.32 -14.68
CA TRP A 168 13.46 -8.46 -14.45
C TRP A 168 13.09 -9.15 -15.75
N LYS A 169 13.29 -10.48 -15.80
CA LYS A 169 12.97 -11.36 -16.93
C LYS A 169 11.60 -12.00 -16.78
N ALA A 170 11.20 -12.25 -15.52
CA ALA A 170 9.88 -12.80 -15.23
C ALA A 170 8.77 -11.88 -15.77
N PRO A 171 7.67 -12.42 -16.29
CA PRO A 171 6.51 -11.64 -16.74
C PRO A 171 5.97 -10.74 -15.62
N ILE A 172 5.72 -9.47 -15.93
CA ILE A 172 5.23 -8.47 -14.98
C ILE A 172 3.85 -8.00 -15.42
N TYR A 173 2.92 -7.93 -14.47
CA TYR A 173 1.54 -7.54 -14.71
C TYR A 173 1.17 -6.36 -13.82
N ASN A 174 0.68 -5.29 -14.43
CA ASN A 174 0.13 -4.16 -13.68
C ASN A 174 -1.30 -4.47 -13.24
N ILE A 175 -1.54 -4.54 -11.93
CA ILE A 175 -2.86 -4.79 -11.36
C ILE A 175 -3.64 -3.49 -11.05
N SER A 176 -3.06 -2.33 -11.31
CA SER A 176 -3.68 -1.01 -11.16
C SER A 176 -4.25 -0.75 -9.75
N GLY A 177 -3.37 -0.71 -8.76
CA GLY A 177 -3.71 -0.36 -7.38
C GLY A 177 -3.53 -1.46 -6.36
N LEU A 178 -4.13 -1.27 -5.19
CA LEU A 178 -4.20 -2.22 -4.08
C LEU A 178 -5.63 -2.69 -3.86
N ALA A 179 -5.80 -3.85 -3.23
CA ALA A 179 -7.10 -4.25 -2.73
C ALA A 179 -7.60 -3.24 -1.68
N PHE A 180 -8.83 -2.77 -1.85
CA PHE A 180 -9.44 -1.78 -0.97
C PHE A 180 -10.95 -1.89 -1.01
N ASP A 181 -11.60 -2.13 0.14
CA ASP A 181 -13.06 -2.19 0.25
C ASP A 181 -13.62 -0.86 0.78
N LYS A 182 -14.04 -0.02 -0.16
CA LYS A 182 -14.62 1.29 0.13
C LYS A 182 -15.87 1.18 1.00
N GLN A 183 -16.74 0.22 0.70
CA GLN A 183 -17.99 0.05 1.43
C GLN A 183 -17.73 -0.33 2.89
N GLU A 184 -16.83 -1.30 3.14
CA GLU A 184 -16.46 -1.69 4.49
C GLU A 184 -15.89 -0.51 5.29
N VAL A 185 -15.01 0.30 4.69
CA VAL A 185 -14.46 1.48 5.36
C VAL A 185 -15.58 2.47 5.71
N GLN A 186 -16.53 2.69 4.81
CA GLN A 186 -17.67 3.58 5.05
C GLN A 186 -18.60 3.08 6.14
N GLU A 187 -18.81 1.76 6.25
CA GLU A 187 -19.69 1.15 7.25
C GLU A 187 -19.14 1.23 8.68
N ARG A 188 -17.82 1.48 8.82
CA ARG A 188 -17.16 1.61 10.14
C ARG A 188 -17.38 2.95 10.84
N VAL A 189 -17.98 3.93 10.16
CA VAL A 189 -18.22 5.27 10.70
C VAL A 189 -19.64 5.77 10.40
N SER A 190 -20.15 6.66 11.25
CA SER A 190 -21.37 7.39 10.93
C SER A 190 -21.09 8.45 9.89
N ARG A 191 -21.84 8.46 8.79
CA ARG A 191 -21.66 9.40 7.70
C ARG A 191 -21.89 10.84 8.16
N MET A 192 -20.92 11.70 7.91
CA MET A 192 -20.99 13.13 8.23
C MET A 192 -21.28 13.99 6.99
N THR A 193 -22.04 15.07 7.17
CA THR A 193 -22.17 16.09 6.14
C THR A 193 -20.92 16.96 6.10
N PHE A 194 -20.62 17.58 4.98
CA PHE A 194 -19.48 18.49 4.88
C PHE A 194 -19.54 19.63 5.91
N ALA A 195 -20.72 20.18 6.13
CA ALA A 195 -20.92 21.29 7.08
C ALA A 195 -20.61 20.92 8.54
N SER A 196 -20.81 19.64 8.91
CA SER A 196 -20.54 19.16 10.28
C SER A 196 -19.07 18.79 10.51
N ARG A 197 -18.25 18.71 9.46
CA ARG A 197 -16.82 18.38 9.57
C ARG A 197 -16.01 19.55 10.08
N LYS A 198 -15.05 19.28 10.93
CA LYS A 198 -14.07 20.26 11.36
C LYS A 198 -13.23 20.75 10.19
N ARG A 199 -12.93 22.05 10.19
CA ARG A 199 -11.98 22.63 9.24
C ARG A 199 -10.56 22.18 9.61
N ARG A 200 -10.33 20.90 9.47
CA ARG A 200 -9.11 20.19 9.87
C ARG A 200 -8.41 19.60 8.66
N VAL A 201 -7.07 19.72 8.67
CA VAL A 201 -6.13 19.04 7.78
C VAL A 201 -5.41 17.97 8.57
N VAL A 202 -5.42 16.72 8.08
CA VAL A 202 -4.75 15.60 8.75
C VAL A 202 -3.59 15.07 7.95
N PHE A 203 -2.51 14.72 8.66
CA PHE A 203 -1.39 13.93 8.17
C PHE A 203 -1.45 12.55 8.81
N THR A 204 -1.42 11.50 7.99
CA THR A 204 -1.69 10.13 8.44
C THR A 204 -0.61 9.12 8.04
N ALA A 205 0.43 9.58 7.36
CA ALA A 205 1.55 8.74 6.96
C ALA A 205 2.51 8.46 8.13
N ARG A 206 3.41 7.49 7.95
CA ARG A 206 4.57 7.33 8.85
C ARG A 206 5.33 8.66 8.94
N PHE A 207 5.96 8.89 10.07
CA PHE A 207 6.64 10.17 10.32
C PHE A 207 8.12 10.12 9.92
N ASP A 208 8.41 9.40 8.84
CA ASP A 208 9.75 9.19 8.28
C ASP A 208 10.02 10.14 7.11
N GLN A 209 11.30 10.26 6.74
CA GLN A 209 11.77 11.26 5.78
C GLN A 209 11.05 11.18 4.43
N GLU A 210 10.82 9.97 3.90
CA GLU A 210 10.16 9.76 2.60
C GLU A 210 8.69 10.19 2.58
N LYS A 211 8.09 10.42 3.75
CA LYS A 211 6.71 10.94 3.89
C LYS A 211 6.66 12.44 4.11
N GLN A 212 7.83 13.11 4.14
CA GLN A 212 8.00 14.56 4.24
C GLN A 212 7.20 15.25 5.36
N PRO A 213 7.31 14.82 6.63
CA PRO A 213 6.59 15.46 7.73
C PRO A 213 7.00 16.94 7.92
N ASP A 214 8.25 17.33 7.59
CA ASP A 214 8.68 18.72 7.65
C ASP A 214 7.89 19.61 6.70
N PHE A 215 7.62 19.13 5.48
CA PHE A 215 6.83 19.89 4.52
C PHE A 215 5.40 20.13 5.03
N TYR A 216 4.78 19.13 5.66
CA TYR A 216 3.49 19.29 6.33
C TYR A 216 3.55 20.30 7.47
N MET A 217 4.57 20.20 8.34
CA MET A 217 4.75 21.10 9.48
C MET A 217 4.99 22.54 9.06
N ASP A 218 5.76 22.79 7.99
CA ASP A 218 5.98 24.12 7.44
C ASP A 218 4.67 24.80 7.01
N ILE A 219 3.79 24.03 6.35
CA ILE A 219 2.47 24.51 5.92
C ILE A 219 1.56 24.75 7.13
N ALA A 220 1.61 23.86 8.13
CA ALA A 220 0.86 24.02 9.36
C ALA A 220 1.27 25.30 10.11
N GLU A 221 2.57 25.61 10.23
CA GLU A 221 3.06 26.83 10.85
C GLU A 221 2.60 28.09 10.11
N GLN A 222 2.57 28.04 8.78
CA GLN A 222 2.14 29.17 7.97
C GLN A 222 0.64 29.43 8.04
N LEU A 223 -0.19 28.37 8.06
CA LEU A 223 -1.64 28.48 7.98
C LEU A 223 -2.37 28.44 9.30
N SER A 224 -1.79 27.89 10.36
CA SER A 224 -2.43 27.81 11.70
C SER A 224 -2.80 29.18 12.26
N LYS A 225 -2.03 30.23 11.93
CA LYS A 225 -2.26 31.62 12.31
C LYS A 225 -3.39 32.27 11.52
N SER A 226 -3.80 31.68 10.40
CA SER A 226 -4.85 32.20 9.53
C SER A 226 -6.13 31.39 9.70
N LYS A 227 -7.09 31.96 10.49
CA LYS A 227 -8.51 31.63 10.40
C LYS A 227 -8.95 30.17 10.60
N GLY A 228 -8.80 29.64 11.81
CA GLY A 228 -9.64 28.51 12.22
C GLY A 228 -9.39 27.19 11.48
N VAL A 229 -8.18 26.96 10.96
CA VAL A 229 -7.77 25.67 10.41
C VAL A 229 -7.02 24.88 11.49
N GLU A 230 -7.50 23.71 11.82
CA GLU A 230 -6.81 22.77 12.72
C GLU A 230 -5.89 21.87 11.88
N PHE A 231 -4.65 21.73 12.30
CA PHE A 231 -3.71 20.74 11.74
C PHE A 231 -3.54 19.59 12.73
N ALA A 232 -3.51 18.35 12.23
CA ALA A 232 -3.36 17.19 13.09
C ALA A 232 -2.50 16.09 12.47
N ILE A 233 -1.69 15.43 13.30
CA ILE A 233 -0.92 14.24 12.97
C ILE A 233 -1.62 13.05 13.63
N LEU A 234 -1.94 12.01 12.83
CA LEU A 234 -2.63 10.83 13.31
C LEU A 234 -1.69 9.62 13.23
N GLN A 235 -1.47 8.96 14.36
CA GLN A 235 -0.60 7.79 14.46
C GLN A 235 -1.31 6.63 15.18
N GLY A 236 -1.20 5.43 14.61
CA GLY A 236 -1.74 4.22 15.23
C GLY A 236 -0.90 3.70 16.42
N GLY A 237 0.29 4.24 16.62
CA GLY A 237 1.19 3.98 17.74
C GLY A 237 1.73 5.29 18.30
N PRO A 238 2.76 5.26 19.17
CA PRO A 238 3.49 6.46 19.57
C PRO A 238 4.10 7.14 18.36
N LEU A 239 4.20 8.48 18.37
CA LEU A 239 4.87 9.23 17.31
C LEU A 239 6.35 8.82 17.24
N ARG A 240 6.75 8.26 16.12
CA ARG A 240 8.10 7.76 15.88
C ARG A 240 8.60 8.20 14.52
N SER A 241 9.90 8.37 14.44
CA SER A 241 10.62 8.67 13.21
C SER A 241 12.05 8.15 13.33
N ASN A 242 12.63 7.78 12.19
CA ASN A 242 14.07 7.56 12.08
C ASN A 242 14.89 8.87 12.23
N ASN A 243 14.23 10.03 12.17
CA ASN A 243 14.83 11.33 12.42
C ASN A 243 14.25 11.99 13.69
N PRO A 244 14.98 12.00 14.81
CA PRO A 244 14.50 12.58 16.08
C PRO A 244 14.16 14.07 15.98
N LYS A 245 14.73 14.81 15.02
CA LYS A 245 14.42 16.23 14.82
C LYS A 245 12.96 16.45 14.43
N TYR A 246 12.39 15.54 13.65
CA TYR A 246 10.97 15.63 13.27
C TYR A 246 10.05 15.48 14.48
N ILE A 247 10.35 14.54 15.35
CA ILE A 247 9.57 14.32 16.60
C ILE A 247 9.64 15.56 17.47
N LYS A 248 10.87 16.07 17.71
CA LYS A 248 11.07 17.28 18.52
C LYS A 248 10.28 18.46 17.95
N ARG A 249 10.42 18.72 16.65
CA ARG A 249 9.70 19.83 15.98
C ARG A 249 8.18 19.66 16.13
N ALA A 250 7.64 18.47 15.88
CA ALA A 250 6.20 18.22 16.01
C ALA A 250 5.69 18.50 17.42
N ARG A 251 6.43 18.08 18.45
CA ARG A 251 6.10 18.37 19.85
C ARG A 251 6.19 19.85 20.20
N ASP A 252 7.21 20.55 19.69
CA ASP A 252 7.34 21.99 19.87
C ASP A 252 6.16 22.75 19.25
N LEU A 253 5.69 22.33 18.05
CA LEU A 253 4.53 22.90 17.37
C LEU A 253 3.21 22.55 18.08
N GLU A 254 3.09 21.37 18.66
CA GLU A 254 1.95 21.00 19.50
C GLU A 254 1.88 21.88 20.74
N ALA A 255 3.00 22.08 21.41
CA ALA A 255 3.08 22.96 22.60
C ALA A 255 2.74 24.44 22.27
N GLN A 256 3.00 24.87 21.03
CA GLN A 256 2.63 26.19 20.53
C GLN A 256 1.18 26.28 20.04
N GLY A 257 0.43 25.17 20.05
CA GLY A 257 -0.96 25.13 19.56
C GLY A 257 -1.09 25.22 18.04
N VAL A 258 0.00 25.01 17.28
CA VAL A 258 0.01 25.01 15.80
C VAL A 258 -0.66 23.76 15.23
N LEU A 259 -0.42 22.61 15.85
CA LEU A 259 -1.00 21.34 15.46
C LEU A 259 -1.36 20.48 16.69
N LYS A 260 -2.09 19.40 16.45
CA LYS A 260 -2.41 18.37 17.46
C LYS A 260 -1.82 17.04 17.03
N ILE A 261 -1.35 16.25 17.99
CA ILE A 261 -0.84 14.92 17.77
C ILE A 261 -1.78 13.91 18.44
N TYR A 262 -2.29 12.97 17.63
CA TYR A 262 -3.09 11.86 18.11
C TYR A 262 -2.27 10.59 17.97
N GLU A 263 -2.06 9.89 19.07
CA GLU A 263 -1.22 8.68 19.13
C GLU A 263 -2.03 7.48 19.63
N ASN A 264 -1.52 6.29 19.33
CA ASN A 264 -2.11 5.02 19.76
C ASN A 264 -3.57 4.85 19.32
N LEU A 265 -3.91 5.44 18.19
CA LEU A 265 -5.26 5.37 17.63
C LEU A 265 -5.57 3.94 17.18
N LYS A 266 -6.68 3.43 17.66
CA LYS A 266 -7.29 2.24 17.06
C LYS A 266 -7.87 2.59 15.68
N LYS A 267 -8.04 1.60 14.82
CA LYS A 267 -8.48 1.81 13.43
C LYS A 267 -9.79 2.60 13.32
N ASN A 268 -10.78 2.29 14.18
CA ASN A 268 -12.05 3.02 14.18
C ASN A 268 -11.92 4.46 14.69
N GLU A 269 -11.04 4.73 15.66
CA GLU A 269 -10.77 6.09 16.15
C GLU A 269 -10.11 6.92 15.04
N TYR A 270 -9.13 6.33 14.36
CA TYR A 270 -8.49 6.93 13.19
C TYR A 270 -9.53 7.26 12.10
N TYR A 271 -10.41 6.32 11.73
CA TYR A 271 -11.46 6.56 10.74
C TYR A 271 -12.42 7.66 11.16
N ASN A 272 -12.82 7.71 12.44
CA ASN A 272 -13.68 8.77 12.94
C ASN A 272 -13.02 10.16 12.84
N ILE A 273 -11.72 10.28 13.15
CA ILE A 273 -11.00 11.56 13.03
C ILE A 273 -10.89 11.97 11.57
N VAL A 274 -10.58 11.06 10.66
CA VAL A 274 -10.53 11.35 9.21
C VAL A 274 -11.91 11.75 8.69
N ASN A 275 -12.96 11.02 9.06
CA ASN A 275 -14.36 11.34 8.71
C ASN A 275 -14.82 12.71 9.25
N ASP A 276 -14.33 13.13 10.44
CA ASP A 276 -14.59 14.46 11.04
C ASP A 276 -13.69 15.57 10.46
N SER A 277 -12.78 15.25 9.54
CA SER A 277 -11.84 16.18 8.94
C SER A 277 -12.23 16.53 7.51
N ARG A 278 -11.85 17.73 7.05
CA ARG A 278 -12.15 18.17 5.67
C ARG A 278 -11.11 17.75 4.67
N VAL A 279 -9.83 17.68 5.06
CA VAL A 279 -8.74 17.36 4.13
C VAL A 279 -7.76 16.40 4.75
N LEU A 280 -7.38 15.36 4.01
CA LEU A 280 -6.15 14.61 4.23
C LEU A 280 -5.06 15.18 3.31
N PHE A 281 -3.92 15.55 3.89
CA PHE A 281 -2.78 16.04 3.16
C PHE A 281 -1.65 15.00 3.15
N ASN A 282 -1.46 14.37 2.02
CA ASN A 282 -0.36 13.44 1.77
C ASN A 282 0.82 14.19 1.16
N CYS A 283 1.99 14.09 1.79
CA CYS A 283 3.23 14.73 1.34
C CYS A 283 4.28 13.72 0.86
N ALA A 284 3.93 12.43 0.76
CA ALA A 284 4.89 11.38 0.48
C ALA A 284 5.60 11.58 -0.87
N LEU A 285 6.92 11.40 -0.88
CA LEU A 285 7.70 11.29 -2.11
C LEU A 285 7.60 9.89 -2.72
N GLN A 286 7.37 8.90 -1.89
CA GLN A 286 7.21 7.51 -2.30
C GLN A 286 6.00 6.90 -1.60
N ASP A 287 5.06 6.46 -2.40
CA ASP A 287 3.91 5.66 -1.96
C ASP A 287 3.31 4.99 -3.21
N TRP A 288 3.54 3.70 -3.39
CA TRP A 288 3.08 2.99 -4.59
C TRP A 288 1.56 3.02 -4.77
N THR A 289 0.86 2.97 -3.64
CA THR A 289 -0.59 3.16 -3.58
C THR A 289 -0.94 3.56 -2.15
N SER A 290 -1.35 4.79 -1.96
CA SER A 290 -1.62 5.31 -0.63
C SER A 290 -2.95 4.82 -0.07
N ASN A 291 -2.90 3.88 0.86
CA ASN A 291 -4.09 3.42 1.58
C ASN A 291 -4.79 4.57 2.31
N THR A 292 -4.02 5.48 2.90
CA THR A 292 -4.59 6.61 3.67
C THR A 292 -5.33 7.61 2.79
N VAL A 293 -4.87 7.81 1.54
CA VAL A 293 -5.60 8.62 0.54
C VAL A 293 -6.91 7.92 0.15
N SER A 294 -6.85 6.61 -0.07
CA SER A 294 -8.05 5.81 -0.40
C SER A 294 -9.07 5.81 0.74
N GLU A 295 -8.60 5.66 1.97
CA GLU A 295 -9.43 5.70 3.18
C GLU A 295 -10.08 7.08 3.36
N ALA A 296 -9.33 8.17 3.16
CA ALA A 296 -9.85 9.52 3.28
C ALA A 296 -10.94 9.83 2.24
N ASP A 297 -10.72 9.43 0.98
CA ASP A 297 -11.72 9.55 -0.07
C ASP A 297 -12.99 8.75 0.26
N ALA A 298 -12.84 7.51 0.70
CA ALA A 298 -13.96 6.66 1.13
C ALA A 298 -14.76 7.27 2.28
N LEU A 299 -14.06 7.89 3.23
CA LEU A 299 -14.66 8.55 4.41
C LEU A 299 -15.22 9.95 4.08
N GLY A 300 -15.05 10.43 2.84
CA GLY A 300 -15.58 11.70 2.37
C GLY A 300 -14.78 12.94 2.81
N ALA A 301 -13.50 12.77 3.14
CA ALA A 301 -12.56 13.87 3.26
C ALA A 301 -11.95 14.18 1.88
N ASN A 302 -11.75 15.46 1.57
CA ASN A 302 -10.94 15.82 0.42
C ASN A 302 -9.49 15.35 0.62
N VAL A 303 -8.78 15.14 -0.47
CA VAL A 303 -7.38 14.72 -0.42
C VAL A 303 -6.52 15.69 -1.22
N LEU A 304 -5.34 16.02 -0.69
CA LEU A 304 -4.30 16.75 -1.39
C LEU A 304 -3.05 15.87 -1.41
N PHE A 305 -2.46 15.66 -2.59
CA PHE A 305 -1.30 14.81 -2.79
C PHE A 305 -0.36 15.40 -3.84
N PRO A 306 0.93 14.99 -3.90
CA PRO A 306 1.85 15.53 -4.88
C PRO A 306 1.54 15.02 -6.30
N ALA A 307 1.69 15.86 -7.31
CA ALA A 307 1.71 15.47 -8.72
C ALA A 307 3.03 14.77 -9.04
N TYR A 308 3.28 13.64 -8.43
CA TYR A 308 4.58 12.97 -8.45
C TYR A 308 4.43 11.46 -8.52
N ARG A 309 5.26 10.79 -9.32
CA ARG A 309 5.37 9.33 -9.43
C ARG A 309 4.01 8.66 -9.69
N SER A 310 3.65 7.68 -8.87
CA SER A 310 2.43 6.89 -9.04
C SER A 310 1.12 7.62 -8.71
N PHE A 311 1.16 8.73 -7.99
CA PHE A 311 -0.07 9.41 -7.54
C PHE A 311 -1.01 9.81 -8.68
N PRO A 312 -0.55 10.44 -9.78
CA PRO A 312 -1.43 10.80 -10.91
C PRO A 312 -2.08 9.57 -11.56
N GLU A 313 -1.34 8.46 -11.71
CA GLU A 313 -1.87 7.23 -12.29
C GLU A 313 -2.94 6.60 -11.38
N ILE A 314 -2.64 6.49 -10.09
CA ILE A 314 -3.48 5.76 -9.14
C ILE A 314 -4.75 6.53 -8.75
N PHE A 315 -4.65 7.86 -8.54
CA PHE A 315 -5.74 8.64 -7.99
C PHE A 315 -6.45 9.54 -9.01
N ALA A 316 -6.34 9.24 -10.29
CA ALA A 316 -6.79 10.07 -11.39
C ALA A 316 -6.03 11.41 -11.51
N ASN A 317 -5.96 11.91 -12.71
CA ASN A 317 -5.22 13.11 -13.08
C ASN A 317 -6.02 14.37 -12.73
N ASP A 318 -6.44 14.52 -11.46
CA ASP A 318 -7.21 15.67 -10.99
C ASP A 318 -6.29 16.74 -10.41
N TYR A 319 -5.93 17.71 -11.23
CA TYR A 319 -5.03 18.81 -10.85
C TYR A 319 -5.57 19.71 -9.73
N THR A 320 -6.83 19.62 -9.37
CA THR A 320 -7.39 20.38 -8.23
C THR A 320 -6.94 19.80 -6.89
N ARG A 321 -6.50 18.53 -6.88
CA ARG A 321 -6.06 17.76 -5.70
C ARG A 321 -4.57 17.41 -5.72
N MET A 322 -3.88 17.79 -6.78
CA MET A 322 -2.45 17.56 -6.92
C MET A 322 -1.67 18.88 -6.83
N TYR A 323 -0.65 18.92 -6.00
CA TYR A 323 0.26 20.05 -5.93
C TYR A 323 1.62 19.72 -6.58
N VAL A 324 2.29 20.75 -7.08
CA VAL A 324 3.64 20.62 -7.61
C VAL A 324 4.57 20.18 -6.48
N PRO A 325 5.28 19.05 -6.61
CA PRO A 325 6.18 18.55 -5.57
C PRO A 325 7.12 19.64 -5.04
N TRP A 326 7.30 19.66 -3.72
CA TRP A 326 8.12 20.65 -2.97
C TRP A 326 7.64 22.11 -3.05
N SER A 327 6.60 22.43 -3.79
CA SER A 327 6.04 23.79 -3.83
C SER A 327 5.03 23.99 -2.69
N LYS A 328 5.48 24.65 -1.61
CA LYS A 328 4.61 25.03 -0.49
C LYS A 328 3.51 25.99 -0.95
N GLU A 329 3.86 26.92 -1.82
CA GLU A 329 2.92 27.90 -2.37
C GLU A 329 1.77 27.21 -3.11
N ASP A 330 2.08 26.28 -4.03
CA ASP A 330 1.04 25.56 -4.78
C ASP A 330 0.21 24.67 -3.85
N ALA A 331 0.81 23.97 -2.88
CA ALA A 331 0.09 23.19 -1.91
C ALA A 331 -0.88 24.04 -1.08
N ILE A 332 -0.45 25.22 -0.61
CA ILE A 332 -1.27 26.16 0.14
C ILE A 332 -2.44 26.69 -0.72
N ASN A 333 -2.16 27.06 -1.96
CA ASN A 333 -3.17 27.57 -2.89
C ASN A 333 -4.25 26.54 -3.20
N LYS A 334 -3.93 25.25 -3.21
CA LYS A 334 -4.88 24.15 -3.41
C LYS A 334 -5.60 23.73 -2.14
N LEU A 335 -4.94 23.84 -0.99
CA LEU A 335 -5.51 23.44 0.29
C LEU A 335 -6.71 24.28 0.69
N GLY A 336 -6.68 25.59 0.41
CA GLY A 336 -7.81 26.52 0.70
C GLY A 336 -9.12 26.08 0.06
N PRO A 337 -9.20 25.95 -1.26
CA PRO A 337 -10.39 25.45 -1.95
C PRO A 337 -10.87 24.09 -1.45
N LEU A 338 -9.96 23.14 -1.16
CA LEU A 338 -10.32 21.82 -0.65
C LEU A 338 -10.92 21.87 0.77
N LEU A 339 -10.49 22.83 1.59
CA LEU A 339 -11.06 23.07 2.91
C LEU A 339 -12.47 23.66 2.84
N ASP A 340 -12.83 24.36 1.77
CA ASP A 340 -14.07 25.10 1.66
C ASP A 340 -15.09 24.46 0.69
N ALA A 341 -14.69 23.44 -0.06
CA ALA A 341 -15.55 22.70 -0.97
C ALA A 341 -15.99 21.34 -0.41
N PRO A 342 -17.23 20.91 -0.67
CA PRO A 342 -17.65 19.54 -0.38
C PRO A 342 -16.74 18.52 -1.06
N HIS A 343 -16.62 17.36 -0.43
CA HIS A 343 -15.89 16.24 -1.00
C HIS A 343 -16.46 15.81 -2.35
N LYS A 344 -15.58 15.62 -3.31
CA LYS A 344 -15.86 15.01 -4.61
C LYS A 344 -15.16 13.66 -4.67
N ASP A 345 -15.92 12.60 -4.83
CA ASP A 345 -15.41 11.23 -4.95
C ASP A 345 -14.39 11.10 -6.10
N MET A 346 -13.28 10.43 -5.89
CA MET A 346 -12.28 10.21 -6.92
C MET A 346 -12.66 9.11 -7.93
N GLY A 347 -13.76 8.42 -7.73
CA GLY A 347 -14.32 7.45 -8.68
C GLY A 347 -13.48 6.17 -8.90
N LYS A 348 -12.20 6.31 -9.18
CA LYS A 348 -11.30 5.16 -9.41
C LYS A 348 -11.25 4.20 -8.22
N ILE A 349 -11.19 4.72 -7.00
CA ILE A 349 -11.09 3.92 -5.77
C ILE A 349 -12.35 3.09 -5.52
N SER A 350 -13.50 3.55 -5.97
CA SER A 350 -14.78 2.86 -5.76
C SER A 350 -14.81 1.44 -6.33
N ASN A 351 -13.99 1.16 -7.33
CA ASN A 351 -13.98 -0.10 -8.05
C ASN A 351 -12.79 -1.01 -7.71
N TRP A 352 -11.88 -0.56 -6.84
CA TRP A 352 -10.62 -1.29 -6.64
C TRP A 352 -10.78 -2.65 -5.99
N THR A 353 -11.67 -2.80 -5.01
CA THR A 353 -11.75 -4.04 -4.23
C THR A 353 -12.03 -5.24 -5.09
N SER A 354 -13.08 -5.17 -5.89
CA SER A 354 -13.41 -6.27 -6.80
C SER A 354 -12.47 -6.28 -8.00
N SER A 355 -12.14 -5.12 -8.57
CA SER A 355 -11.36 -5.07 -9.81
C SER A 355 -9.89 -5.48 -9.62
N THR A 356 -9.22 -5.06 -8.52
CA THR A 356 -7.81 -5.40 -8.31
C THR A 356 -7.64 -6.89 -7.98
N ILE A 357 -8.44 -7.42 -7.04
CA ILE A 357 -8.37 -8.83 -6.68
C ILE A 357 -8.84 -9.71 -7.83
N ASP A 358 -9.93 -9.35 -8.49
CA ASP A 358 -10.42 -10.06 -9.68
C ASP A 358 -9.37 -10.10 -10.78
N ARG A 359 -8.67 -8.98 -11.00
CA ARG A 359 -7.63 -8.89 -12.03
C ARG A 359 -6.43 -9.79 -11.74
N TYR A 360 -5.92 -9.82 -10.52
CA TYR A 360 -4.79 -10.73 -10.24
C TYR A 360 -5.20 -12.20 -10.25
N ILE A 361 -6.44 -12.53 -9.88
CA ILE A 361 -6.97 -13.89 -10.04
C ILE A 361 -7.01 -14.27 -11.53
N ASP A 362 -7.54 -13.39 -12.38
CA ASP A 362 -7.61 -13.64 -13.83
C ASP A 362 -6.20 -13.83 -14.43
N ILE A 363 -5.24 -13.00 -14.04
CA ILE A 363 -3.84 -13.12 -14.46
C ILE A 363 -3.27 -14.49 -14.07
N MET A 364 -3.40 -14.89 -12.81
CA MET A 364 -2.90 -16.18 -12.33
C MET A 364 -3.60 -17.38 -12.98
N GLN A 365 -4.81 -17.21 -13.51
CA GLN A 365 -5.54 -18.22 -14.27
C GLN A 365 -5.17 -18.26 -15.75
N GLY A 366 -4.30 -17.37 -16.21
CA GLY A 366 -3.85 -17.27 -17.60
C GLY A 366 -4.71 -16.36 -18.49
N ASN A 367 -5.59 -15.54 -17.89
CA ASN A 367 -6.45 -14.59 -18.60
C ASN A 367 -5.91 -13.14 -18.56
N GLY A 368 -4.67 -12.94 -18.09
CA GLY A 368 -4.05 -11.62 -17.99
C GLY A 368 -3.20 -11.29 -19.22
N GLU A 369 -3.14 -10.01 -19.56
CA GLU A 369 -2.16 -9.50 -20.52
C GLU A 369 -0.88 -9.09 -19.78
N GLU A 370 0.26 -9.64 -20.19
CA GLU A 370 1.57 -9.18 -19.73
C GLU A 370 1.76 -7.71 -20.11
N TRP A 371 2.33 -6.91 -19.21
CA TRP A 371 2.67 -5.53 -19.54
C TRP A 371 3.72 -5.52 -20.68
N ASN A 372 3.37 -4.88 -21.78
CA ASN A 372 4.25 -4.71 -22.93
C ASN A 372 4.45 -3.22 -23.20
N ARG A 373 5.71 -2.80 -23.27
CA ARG A 373 6.12 -1.40 -23.53
C ARG A 373 5.65 -0.90 -24.89
N ASP A 374 5.44 -1.81 -25.85
CA ASP A 374 5.03 -1.51 -27.21
C ASP A 374 3.51 -1.40 -27.41
N SER A 375 2.72 -1.71 -26.36
CA SER A 375 1.29 -1.45 -26.42
C SER A 375 1.05 0.05 -26.37
N ASN A 376 0.73 0.64 -27.51
CA ASN A 376 0.42 2.07 -27.71
C ASN A 376 -0.76 2.59 -26.85
N ARG A 377 -1.36 1.77 -26.03
CA ARG A 377 -2.52 2.11 -25.19
C ARG A 377 -2.29 3.27 -24.22
N TYR A 378 -1.07 3.51 -23.80
CA TYR A 378 -0.77 4.66 -22.92
C TYR A 378 -0.71 5.97 -23.70
N ARG A 379 -0.22 5.95 -24.94
CA ARG A 379 -0.20 7.13 -25.82
C ARG A 379 -1.59 7.51 -26.28
N ASP A 380 -2.45 6.54 -26.56
CA ASP A 380 -3.80 6.78 -27.07
C ASP A 380 -4.72 7.32 -25.97
N LYS A 381 -4.64 6.81 -24.74
CA LYS A 381 -5.42 7.37 -23.60
C LYS A 381 -5.04 8.79 -23.21
N VAL A 382 -3.75 9.13 -23.28
CA VAL A 382 -3.28 10.51 -22.99
C VAL A 382 -3.66 11.45 -24.14
N ALA A 383 -3.82 10.93 -25.36
CA ALA A 383 -4.28 11.70 -26.52
C ALA A 383 -5.80 11.93 -26.50
N GLU A 384 -6.59 10.94 -26.08
CA GLU A 384 -8.07 11.06 -26.00
C GLU A 384 -8.54 11.94 -24.82
N GLU A 385 -7.75 12.08 -23.75
CA GLU A 385 -8.06 12.98 -22.62
C GLU A 385 -7.64 14.45 -22.86
N LYS A 386 -7.04 14.78 -23.99
CA LYS A 386 -6.57 16.15 -24.33
C LYS A 386 -7.47 16.92 -25.30
N TYR A 387 -8.63 16.38 -25.67
CA TYR A 387 -9.59 17.09 -26.51
C TYR A 387 -10.98 17.14 -25.88
#